data_44e893bb9af3467e7dda259ae4046eab
#
_entry.id   44e893bb9af3467e7dda259ae4046eab
#
_cell.length_a   1.000
_cell.length_b   1.000
_cell.length_c   1.000
_cell.angle_alpha   90.00
_cell.angle_beta   90.00
_cell.angle_gamma   90.00
#
_symmetry.space_group_name_H-M   'P 1'
#
loop_
_entity.id
_entity.type
_entity.pdbx_description
1 polymer ?
#
loop_
_entity_poly.entity_id
_entity_poly.type
_entity_poly.pdbx_seq_one_letter_code
_entity_poly.pdbx_strand_id
1 'polypeptide(L)'
;MSELRVLIVDDSSVMRKIVERALRQAGLDPMVVLEAGSGVEGLEVLRKDVVQLILSDINMPSMDGLEFLRQIRAQNLASGVPVVMITTESSEEHVKQAILSGAQGYIRKPFTPEQVKERVLPLLAVV
;
A
#
# COMPACT_ATOMS: atom_id res chain seq x y z
N MET A 1 -8.29 13.69 -17.77
CA MET A 1 -7.97 13.31 -16.38
C MET A 1 -7.30 11.96 -16.34
N SER A 2 -6.18 11.90 -15.68
CA SER A 2 -5.48 10.64 -15.54
C SER A 2 -6.17 9.76 -14.49
N GLU A 3 -6.14 8.47 -14.73
CA GLU A 3 -6.64 7.51 -13.77
C GLU A 3 -5.67 7.42 -12.59
N LEU A 4 -6.19 7.13 -11.40
CA LEU A 4 -5.39 6.89 -10.23
C LEU A 4 -4.62 5.57 -10.42
N ARG A 5 -3.34 5.59 -10.22
CA ARG A 5 -2.49 4.39 -10.34
C ARG A 5 -2.09 3.93 -8.96
N VAL A 6 -2.41 2.69 -8.64
CA VAL A 6 -2.22 2.12 -7.29
C VAL A 6 -1.39 0.85 -7.40
N LEU A 7 -0.41 0.72 -6.53
CA LEU A 7 0.36 -0.52 -6.41
C LEU A 7 -0.12 -1.27 -5.16
N ILE A 8 -0.51 -2.53 -5.34
CA ILE A 8 -0.90 -3.40 -4.23
C ILE A 8 0.12 -4.53 -4.13
N VAL A 9 0.76 -4.64 -2.97
CA VAL A 9 1.79 -5.64 -2.70
C VAL A 9 1.32 -6.58 -1.62
N ASP A 10 1.18 -7.85 -1.96
CA ASP A 10 0.75 -8.90 -1.04
C ASP A 10 1.11 -10.23 -1.69
N ASP A 11 1.62 -11.19 -0.93
CA ASP A 11 2.00 -12.50 -1.47
C ASP A 11 0.77 -13.35 -1.83
N SER A 12 -0.42 -12.96 -1.40
CA SER A 12 -1.67 -13.63 -1.75
C SER A 12 -2.38 -12.89 -2.88
N SER A 13 -2.56 -13.56 -4.03
CA SER A 13 -3.28 -12.98 -5.16
C SER A 13 -4.76 -12.74 -4.82
N VAL A 14 -5.33 -13.60 -3.98
CA VAL A 14 -6.72 -13.45 -3.52
C VAL A 14 -6.83 -12.17 -2.69
N MET A 15 -5.88 -11.94 -1.81
CA MET A 15 -5.88 -10.76 -0.96
C MET A 15 -5.72 -9.47 -1.78
N ARG A 16 -4.88 -9.52 -2.82
CA ARG A 16 -4.74 -8.36 -3.71
C ARG A 16 -6.07 -7.99 -4.36
N LYS A 17 -6.87 -8.98 -4.75
CA LYS A 17 -8.20 -8.73 -5.33
C LYS A 17 -9.18 -8.19 -4.31
N ILE A 18 -9.11 -8.65 -3.07
CA ILE A 18 -9.95 -8.14 -1.99
C ILE A 18 -9.63 -6.66 -1.73
N VAL A 19 -8.35 -6.32 -1.68
CA VAL A 19 -7.91 -4.92 -1.48
C VAL A 19 -8.38 -4.05 -2.65
N GLU A 20 -8.20 -4.52 -3.87
CA GLU A 20 -8.63 -3.79 -5.06
C GLU A 20 -10.13 -3.49 -5.01
N ARG A 21 -10.93 -4.51 -4.69
CA ARG A 21 -12.38 -4.35 -4.59
C ARG A 21 -12.76 -3.32 -3.53
N ALA A 22 -12.09 -3.38 -2.37
CA ALA A 22 -12.36 -2.43 -1.29
C ALA A 22 -12.05 -1.00 -1.72
N LEU A 23 -10.95 -0.80 -2.44
CA LEU A 23 -10.59 0.53 -2.95
C LEU A 23 -11.64 1.05 -3.93
N ARG A 24 -12.12 0.20 -4.84
CA ARG A 24 -13.16 0.61 -5.79
C ARG A 24 -14.45 0.95 -5.07
N GLN A 25 -14.84 0.16 -4.09
CA GLN A 25 -16.03 0.43 -3.29
C GLN A 25 -15.89 1.68 -2.43
N ALA A 26 -14.66 2.04 -2.08
CA ALA A 26 -14.38 3.27 -1.34
C ALA A 26 -14.43 4.51 -2.24
N GLY A 27 -14.60 4.34 -3.53
CA GLY A 27 -14.77 5.47 -4.46
C GLY A 27 -13.52 5.85 -5.24
N LEU A 28 -12.52 5.00 -5.29
CA LEU A 28 -11.27 5.31 -5.99
C LEU A 28 -11.28 4.95 -7.48
N ASP A 29 -12.45 4.72 -8.06
CA ASP A 29 -12.58 4.52 -9.49
C ASP A 29 -12.69 5.88 -10.20
N PRO A 30 -12.15 6.01 -11.42
CA PRO A 30 -11.39 4.99 -12.17
C PRO A 30 -9.96 4.85 -11.65
N MET A 31 -9.45 3.62 -11.70
CA MET A 31 -8.18 3.30 -11.08
C MET A 31 -7.48 2.20 -11.88
N VAL A 32 -6.18 2.36 -12.06
CA VAL A 32 -5.32 1.32 -12.64
C VAL A 32 -4.59 0.65 -11.48
N VAL A 33 -4.73 -0.66 -11.35
CA VAL A 33 -4.10 -1.42 -10.28
C VAL A 33 -2.89 -2.17 -10.84
N LEU A 34 -1.75 -1.95 -10.22
CA LEU A 34 -0.54 -2.72 -10.47
C LEU A 34 -0.37 -3.64 -9.27
N GLU A 35 0.00 -4.88 -9.51
CA GLU A 35 0.12 -5.89 -8.46
C GLU A 35 1.54 -6.41 -8.37
N ALA A 36 1.96 -6.72 -7.14
CA ALA A 36 3.23 -7.37 -6.89
C ALA A 36 3.03 -8.42 -5.81
N GLY A 37 3.64 -9.58 -5.99
CA GLY A 37 3.52 -10.70 -5.05
C GLY A 37 4.60 -10.71 -3.98
N SER A 38 5.51 -9.74 -4.00
CA SER A 38 6.60 -9.64 -3.02
C SER A 38 7.13 -8.21 -2.99
N GLY A 39 7.92 -7.92 -1.97
CA GLY A 39 8.60 -6.62 -1.89
C GLY A 39 9.56 -6.41 -3.05
N VAL A 40 10.27 -7.47 -3.46
CA VAL A 40 11.21 -7.37 -4.59
C VAL A 40 10.47 -7.00 -5.87
N GLU A 41 9.34 -7.67 -6.15
CA GLU A 41 8.53 -7.33 -7.32
C GLU A 41 7.97 -5.91 -7.22
N GLY A 42 7.57 -5.50 -6.02
CA GLY A 42 7.08 -4.15 -5.79
C GLY A 42 8.12 -3.09 -6.12
N LEU A 43 9.37 -3.33 -5.73
CA LEU A 43 10.47 -2.42 -6.06
C LEU A 43 10.68 -2.34 -7.58
N GLU A 44 10.58 -3.47 -8.27
CA GLU A 44 10.71 -3.50 -9.72
C GLU A 44 9.61 -2.68 -10.41
N VAL A 45 8.37 -2.80 -9.92
CA VAL A 45 7.26 -2.01 -10.44
C VAL A 45 7.54 -0.52 -10.27
N LEU A 46 8.01 -0.13 -9.09
CA LEU A 46 8.27 1.28 -8.79
C LEU A 46 9.43 1.87 -9.58
N ARG A 47 10.33 1.03 -10.08
CA ARG A 47 11.42 1.49 -10.95
C ARG A 47 10.95 1.77 -12.37
N LYS A 48 9.82 1.17 -12.78
CA LYS A 48 9.32 1.23 -14.16
C LYS A 48 8.05 2.08 -14.30
N ASP A 49 7.24 2.15 -13.25
CA ASP A 49 5.93 2.76 -13.32
C ASP A 49 5.75 3.83 -12.24
N VAL A 50 4.98 4.84 -12.57
CA VAL A 50 4.61 5.89 -11.63
C VAL A 50 3.27 5.50 -10.99
N VAL A 51 3.20 5.57 -9.66
CA VAL A 51 1.96 5.31 -8.91
C VAL A 51 1.69 6.48 -7.97
N GLN A 52 0.45 6.61 -7.55
CA GLN A 52 0.02 7.66 -6.63
C GLN A 52 -0.32 7.13 -5.24
N LEU A 53 -0.37 5.80 -5.08
CA LEU A 53 -0.69 5.17 -3.81
C LEU A 53 -0.08 3.79 -3.79
N ILE A 54 0.47 3.40 -2.64
CA ILE A 54 1.03 2.06 -2.43
C ILE A 54 0.35 1.46 -1.21
N LEU A 55 -0.20 0.25 -1.35
CA LEU A 55 -0.69 -0.52 -0.23
C LEU A 55 0.11 -1.81 -0.17
N SER A 56 0.65 -2.13 1.00
CA SER A 56 1.50 -3.29 1.18
C SER A 56 1.16 -4.05 2.45
N ASP A 57 1.10 -5.37 2.35
CA ASP A 57 1.05 -6.23 3.53
C ASP A 57 2.37 -6.08 4.29
N ILE A 58 2.32 -6.24 5.59
CA ILE A 58 3.52 -6.26 6.44
C ILE A 58 4.14 -7.66 6.40
N ASN A 59 3.31 -8.69 6.53
CA ASN A 59 3.78 -10.07 6.66
C ASN A 59 3.93 -10.74 5.30
N MET A 60 5.12 -10.68 4.74
CA MET A 60 5.43 -11.32 3.47
C MET A 60 6.75 -12.10 3.61
N PRO A 61 6.89 -13.23 2.91
CA PRO A 61 8.15 -13.97 2.96
C PRO A 61 9.29 -13.20 2.31
N SER A 62 10.50 -13.46 2.73
CA SER A 62 11.75 -12.87 2.23
C SER A 62 11.93 -11.41 2.58
N MET A 63 11.12 -10.54 2.03
CA MET A 63 11.15 -9.12 2.34
C MET A 63 9.78 -8.73 2.86
N ASP A 64 9.66 -8.42 4.16
CA ASP A 64 8.39 -8.00 4.73
C ASP A 64 8.07 -6.56 4.33
N GLY A 65 6.85 -6.11 4.68
CA GLY A 65 6.40 -4.78 4.29
C GLY A 65 7.23 -3.65 4.89
N LEU A 66 7.78 -3.84 6.07
CA LEU A 66 8.63 -2.81 6.70
C LEU A 66 9.94 -2.66 5.96
N GLU A 67 10.55 -3.79 5.56
CA GLU A 67 11.78 -3.75 4.78
C GLU A 67 11.51 -3.19 3.38
N PHE A 68 10.39 -3.56 2.78
CA PHE A 68 9.97 -3.00 1.49
C PHE A 68 9.89 -1.47 1.58
N LEU A 69 9.26 -0.96 2.64
CA LEU A 69 9.15 0.48 2.84
C LEU A 69 10.54 1.13 3.01
N ARG A 70 11.43 0.51 3.79
CA ARG A 70 12.79 1.02 3.96
C ARG A 70 13.53 1.07 2.62
N GLN A 71 13.38 0.05 1.79
CA GLN A 71 14.01 0.00 0.48
C GLN A 71 13.46 1.08 -0.46
N ILE A 72 12.15 1.32 -0.42
CA ILE A 72 11.55 2.40 -1.20
C ILE A 72 12.24 3.73 -0.86
N ARG A 73 12.40 4.01 0.43
CA ARG A 73 13.01 5.27 0.87
C ARG A 73 14.51 5.33 0.57
N ALA A 74 15.23 4.23 0.79
CA ALA A 74 16.67 4.16 0.55
C ALA A 74 17.01 4.35 -0.93
N GLN A 75 16.16 3.88 -1.83
CA GLN A 75 16.39 3.99 -3.27
C GLN A 75 15.70 5.21 -3.89
N ASN A 76 15.08 6.04 -3.08
CA ASN A 76 14.35 7.23 -3.53
C ASN A 76 13.29 6.91 -4.59
N LEU A 77 12.62 5.77 -4.41
CA LEU A 77 11.52 5.39 -5.29
C LEU A 77 10.23 6.02 -4.78
N ALA A 78 9.30 6.30 -5.71
CA ALA A 78 7.98 6.80 -5.37
C ALA A 78 8.02 7.96 -4.37
N SER A 79 8.88 8.92 -4.61
CA SER A 79 9.05 10.08 -3.72
C SER A 79 7.72 10.82 -3.58
N GLY A 80 7.31 11.09 -2.33
CA GLY A 80 6.07 11.79 -2.04
C GLY A 80 4.81 10.94 -2.15
N VAL A 81 4.93 9.67 -2.55
CA VAL A 81 3.77 8.78 -2.68
C VAL A 81 3.43 8.18 -1.32
N PRO A 82 2.17 8.25 -0.88
CA PRO A 82 1.78 7.65 0.39
C PRO A 82 1.84 6.13 0.33
N VAL A 83 2.34 5.53 1.41
CA VAL A 83 2.38 4.08 1.61
C VAL A 83 1.50 3.75 2.80
N VAL A 84 0.53 2.87 2.57
CA VAL A 84 -0.40 2.40 3.59
C VAL A 84 -0.12 0.92 3.83
N MET A 85 0.16 0.56 5.07
CA MET A 85 0.40 -0.84 5.44
C MET A 85 -0.93 -1.54 5.73
N ILE A 86 -1.06 -2.78 5.28
CA ILE A 86 -2.24 -3.60 5.53
C ILE A 86 -1.77 -4.82 6.32
N THR A 87 -2.36 -5.09 7.47
CA THR A 87 -1.84 -6.12 8.34
C THR A 87 -2.90 -6.73 9.24
N THR A 88 -2.71 -8.01 9.60
CA THR A 88 -3.47 -8.65 10.66
C THR A 88 -2.88 -8.33 12.02
N GLU A 89 -1.67 -7.76 12.03
CA GLU A 89 -1.01 -7.41 13.28
C GLU A 89 -1.78 -6.33 14.03
N SER A 90 -1.99 -6.56 15.31
CA SER A 90 -2.60 -5.57 16.19
C SER A 90 -1.58 -4.95 17.13
N SER A 91 -0.32 -5.34 16.99
CA SER A 91 0.75 -4.85 17.85
C SER A 91 1.02 -3.38 17.58
N GLU A 92 0.94 -2.58 18.63
CA GLU A 92 1.28 -1.15 18.55
C GLU A 92 2.73 -0.96 18.13
N GLU A 93 3.59 -1.92 18.46
CA GLU A 93 5.00 -1.86 18.11
C GLU A 93 5.21 -1.91 16.61
N HIS A 94 4.51 -2.81 15.91
CA HIS A 94 4.62 -2.91 14.46
C HIS A 94 4.07 -1.68 13.75
N VAL A 95 2.96 -1.15 14.25
CA VAL A 95 2.36 0.08 13.72
C VAL A 95 3.34 1.25 13.90
N LYS A 96 3.93 1.34 15.09
CA LYS A 96 4.90 2.39 15.39
C LYS A 96 6.11 2.31 14.46
N GLN A 97 6.64 1.11 14.24
CA GLN A 97 7.76 0.90 13.34
C GLN A 97 7.42 1.31 11.91
N ALA A 98 6.21 0.99 11.45
CA ALA A 98 5.77 1.36 10.11
C ALA A 98 5.73 2.88 9.95
N ILE A 99 5.18 3.58 10.92
CA ILE A 99 5.10 5.04 10.88
C ILE A 99 6.50 5.65 10.93
N LEU A 100 7.38 5.14 11.79
CA LEU A 100 8.75 5.63 11.88
C LEU A 100 9.54 5.37 10.59
N SER A 101 9.19 4.32 9.85
CA SER A 101 9.81 4.00 8.57
C SER A 101 9.22 4.79 7.40
N GLY A 102 8.21 5.62 7.65
CA GLY A 102 7.66 6.51 6.64
C GLY A 102 6.31 6.13 6.06
N ALA A 103 5.60 5.16 6.66
CA ALA A 103 4.24 4.85 6.26
C ALA A 103 3.31 5.98 6.69
N GLN A 104 2.37 6.35 5.83
CA GLN A 104 1.41 7.40 6.12
C GLN A 104 0.16 6.87 6.79
N GLY A 105 -0.03 5.56 6.82
CA GLY A 105 -1.17 4.97 7.50
C GLY A 105 -1.10 3.47 7.54
N TYR A 106 -2.07 2.88 8.21
CA TYR A 106 -2.21 1.43 8.22
C TYR A 106 -3.69 1.05 8.28
N ILE A 107 -3.99 -0.14 7.79
CA ILE A 107 -5.34 -0.71 7.80
C ILE A 107 -5.22 -2.11 8.38
N ARG A 108 -6.08 -2.44 9.35
CA ARG A 108 -6.08 -3.76 9.97
C ARG A 108 -7.06 -4.69 9.27
N LYS A 109 -6.62 -5.91 8.97
CA LYS A 109 -7.48 -6.96 8.44
C LYS A 109 -8.24 -7.63 9.59
N PRO A 110 -9.51 -7.99 9.42
CA PRO A 110 -10.36 -7.66 8.27
C PRO A 110 -10.81 -6.22 8.29
N PHE A 111 -11.09 -5.68 7.10
CA PHE A 111 -11.47 -4.27 6.97
C PHE A 111 -12.73 -4.14 6.14
N THR A 112 -13.38 -2.97 6.29
CA THR A 112 -14.55 -2.61 5.48
C THR A 112 -14.14 -1.55 4.46
N PRO A 113 -14.92 -1.37 3.38
CA PRO A 113 -14.65 -0.26 2.46
C PRO A 113 -14.65 1.11 3.13
N GLU A 114 -15.47 1.31 4.16
CA GLU A 114 -15.49 2.56 4.90
C GLU A 114 -14.17 2.82 5.62
N GLN A 115 -13.58 1.78 6.21
CA GLN A 115 -12.28 1.90 6.88
C GLN A 115 -11.17 2.24 5.88
N VAL A 116 -11.21 1.61 4.71
CA VAL A 116 -10.28 1.91 3.63
C VAL A 116 -10.43 3.36 3.21
N LYS A 117 -11.66 3.80 3.01
CA LYS A 117 -11.97 5.17 2.63
C LYS A 117 -11.42 6.17 3.64
N GLU A 118 -11.65 5.94 4.93
CA GLU A 118 -11.19 6.82 5.98
C GLU A 118 -9.67 6.95 6.05
N ARG A 119 -8.95 5.86 5.75
CA ARG A 119 -7.48 5.85 5.84
C ARG A 119 -6.81 6.33 4.56
N VAL A 120 -7.44 6.13 3.41
CA VAL A 120 -6.81 6.36 2.11
C VAL A 120 -7.17 7.72 1.53
N LEU A 121 -8.45 8.08 1.52
CA LEU A 121 -8.88 9.31 0.86
C LEU A 121 -8.19 10.58 1.37
N PRO A 122 -7.97 10.75 2.69
CA PRO A 122 -7.28 11.94 3.15
C PRO A 122 -5.85 12.07 2.61
N LEU A 123 -5.20 10.94 2.31
CA LEU A 123 -3.84 10.94 1.77
C LEU A 123 -3.81 11.38 0.31
N LEU A 124 -4.90 11.18 -0.41
CA LEU A 124 -5.02 11.52 -1.83
C LEU A 124 -5.64 12.88 -2.07
N ALA A 125 -6.23 13.47 -1.04
CA ALA A 125 -6.94 14.74 -1.15
C ALA A 125 -5.99 15.95 -1.08
N VAL A 126 -4.71 15.73 -1.17
CA VAL A 126 -3.71 16.80 -1.17
C VAL A 126 -3.71 17.47 -2.53
N VAL A 127 -3.98 18.73 -2.54
CA VAL A 127 -4.03 19.52 -3.76
C VAL A 127 -2.79 20.37 -3.90
#